data_585621baceb7c112ee96ba101270d97a
#
_entry.id   585621baceb7c112ee96ba101270d97a
#
_cell.length_a   1.000
_cell.length_b   1.000
_cell.length_c   1.000
_cell.angle_alpha   90.00
_cell.angle_beta   90.00
_cell.angle_gamma   90.00
#
_symmetry.space_group_name_H-M   'P 1'
#
loop_
_entity.id
_entity.type
_entity.pdbx_description
1 polymer ?
#
loop_
_entity_poly.entity_id
_entity_poly.type
_entity_poly.pdbx_seq_one_letter_code
_entity_poly.pdbx_strand_id
1 'polypeptide(L)'
;HGRTTARDCEAARVRPGSGSPTSYSGVPNGMVFVDGTVSGLSGTVQGDSQVTLAATGDVQITNNITYQNYTAGATPSAEGTTNLMGIMSWNGNARIATTAPNDINIHATIMTPNGEFRVDNYSTGSPRGTATILGGVIENTYGAFGTFSGSSISTGYGRNFVYDTRMGRGMAPPFFPTIGSVISVLSGVTDRPNWQQTY
;
A
#
# COMPACT_ATOMS: atom_id res chain seq x y z
N HIS A 1 -32.97 20.91 -13.45
CA HIS A 1 -32.50 19.64 -14.05
C HIS A 1 -30.98 19.70 -14.19
N GLY A 2 -30.27 19.42 -13.10
CA GLY A 2 -28.82 19.26 -13.11
C GLY A 2 -28.49 17.81 -13.45
N ARG A 3 -27.90 17.57 -14.61
CA ARG A 3 -27.29 16.31 -14.98
C ARG A 3 -25.99 16.19 -14.21
N THR A 4 -25.96 15.35 -13.19
CA THR A 4 -24.71 14.88 -12.58
C THR A 4 -24.08 13.91 -13.58
N THR A 5 -23.05 14.34 -14.29
CA THR A 5 -22.21 13.45 -15.07
C THR A 5 -21.45 12.55 -14.09
N ALA A 6 -21.74 11.26 -14.10
CA ALA A 6 -20.89 10.27 -13.49
C ALA A 6 -19.49 10.43 -14.11
N ARG A 7 -18.51 10.77 -13.29
CA ARG A 7 -17.10 10.71 -13.70
C ARG A 7 -16.77 9.24 -13.86
N ASP A 8 -16.37 8.86 -15.06
CA ASP A 8 -15.89 7.52 -15.36
C ASP A 8 -14.70 7.24 -14.43
N CYS A 9 -14.90 6.37 -13.44
CA CYS A 9 -13.80 5.78 -12.72
C CYS A 9 -12.97 4.99 -13.72
N GLU A 10 -11.76 5.42 -13.98
CA GLU A 10 -10.84 4.69 -14.85
C GLU A 10 -10.64 3.29 -14.25
N ALA A 11 -11.06 2.29 -15.01
CA ALA A 11 -11.20 0.93 -14.56
C ALA A 11 -9.85 0.33 -14.16
N ALA A 12 -9.79 -0.35 -13.03
CA ALA A 12 -8.64 -1.17 -12.67
C ALA A 12 -8.39 -2.19 -13.78
N ARG A 13 -7.17 -2.21 -14.34
CA ARG A 13 -6.77 -3.19 -15.36
C ARG A 13 -6.01 -4.32 -14.71
N VAL A 14 -6.60 -5.49 -14.73
CA VAL A 14 -5.94 -6.74 -14.30
C VAL A 14 -5.56 -7.53 -15.55
N ARG A 15 -4.29 -7.94 -15.65
CA ARG A 15 -3.83 -8.88 -16.69
C ARG A 15 -3.69 -10.26 -16.07
N PRO A 16 -4.58 -11.21 -16.35
CA PRO A 16 -4.36 -12.60 -15.98
C PRO A 16 -3.33 -13.22 -16.93
N GLY A 17 -2.15 -13.52 -16.45
CA GLY A 17 -1.11 -14.23 -17.21
C GLY A 17 -0.77 -13.61 -18.56
N SER A 18 -0.85 -14.40 -19.64
CA SER A 18 -0.57 -13.97 -21.02
C SER A 18 -1.78 -13.41 -21.77
N GLY A 19 -2.90 -13.17 -21.09
CA GLY A 19 -4.13 -12.68 -21.69
C GLY A 19 -4.15 -11.17 -21.96
N SER A 20 -5.14 -10.72 -22.73
CA SER A 20 -5.42 -9.30 -22.91
C SER A 20 -5.87 -8.67 -21.59
N PRO A 21 -5.57 -7.37 -21.36
CA PRO A 21 -6.03 -6.68 -20.14
C PRO A 21 -7.55 -6.71 -20.05
N THR A 22 -8.09 -7.10 -18.93
CA THR A 22 -9.50 -6.96 -18.61
C THR A 22 -9.71 -5.67 -17.82
N SER A 23 -10.62 -4.83 -18.27
CA SER A 23 -11.03 -3.63 -17.56
C SER A 23 -12.26 -3.93 -16.73
N TYR A 24 -12.22 -3.58 -15.45
CA TYR A 24 -13.36 -3.68 -14.55
C TYR A 24 -13.87 -2.27 -14.26
N SER A 25 -15.12 -1.99 -14.55
CA SER A 25 -15.76 -0.72 -14.18
C SER A 25 -16.20 -0.80 -12.71
N GLY A 26 -15.56 -0.05 -11.87
CA GLY A 26 -15.75 -0.07 -10.43
C GLY A 26 -15.11 -1.29 -9.77
N VAL A 27 -14.78 -1.14 -8.50
CA VAL A 27 -14.34 -2.25 -7.65
C VAL A 27 -15.45 -2.53 -6.66
N PRO A 28 -16.18 -3.64 -6.77
CA PRO A 28 -17.22 -3.99 -5.79
C PRO A 28 -16.61 -4.02 -4.40
N ASN A 29 -17.19 -3.28 -3.48
CA ASN A 29 -16.74 -3.18 -2.09
C ASN A 29 -15.31 -2.64 -1.87
N GLY A 30 -14.68 -2.01 -2.86
CA GLY A 30 -13.33 -1.45 -2.73
C GLY A 30 -12.22 -2.49 -2.55
N MET A 31 -12.43 -3.75 -2.95
CA MET A 31 -11.43 -4.82 -2.82
C MET A 31 -11.24 -5.58 -4.12
N VAL A 32 -9.96 -5.80 -4.47
CA VAL A 32 -9.53 -6.73 -5.52
C VAL A 32 -8.78 -7.87 -4.86
N PHE A 33 -9.28 -9.09 -5.03
CA PHE A 33 -8.62 -10.30 -4.52
C PHE A 33 -7.97 -11.08 -5.67
N VAL A 34 -6.72 -11.49 -5.48
CA VAL A 34 -5.95 -12.30 -6.42
C VAL A 34 -5.48 -13.57 -5.72
N ASP A 35 -5.97 -14.71 -6.18
CA ASP A 35 -5.43 -16.00 -5.75
C ASP A 35 -4.17 -16.30 -6.56
N GLY A 36 -3.02 -15.90 -6.02
CA GLY A 36 -1.71 -16.00 -6.67
C GLY A 36 -0.87 -14.74 -6.49
N THR A 37 0.04 -14.54 -7.43
CA THR A 37 1.01 -13.44 -7.46
C THR A 37 0.55 -12.31 -8.37
N VAL A 38 0.72 -11.07 -7.93
CA VAL A 38 0.56 -9.85 -8.74
C VAL A 38 1.94 -9.46 -9.28
N SER A 39 2.17 -9.67 -10.58
CA SER A 39 3.47 -9.44 -11.22
C SER A 39 3.73 -7.99 -11.64
N GLY A 40 2.77 -7.10 -11.48
CA GLY A 40 2.95 -5.67 -11.77
C GLY A 40 1.82 -4.83 -11.18
N LEU A 41 2.17 -3.98 -10.22
CA LEU A 41 1.27 -3.01 -9.61
C LEU A 41 1.83 -1.62 -9.76
N SER A 42 1.02 -0.71 -10.27
CA SER A 42 1.36 0.72 -10.43
C SER A 42 0.12 1.53 -10.75
N GLY A 43 0.20 2.85 -10.63
CA GLY A 43 -0.84 3.75 -11.07
C GLY A 43 -1.22 4.83 -10.07
N THR A 44 -2.31 5.53 -10.35
CA THR A 44 -2.83 6.59 -9.49
C THR A 44 -4.19 6.21 -8.95
N VAL A 45 -4.32 6.26 -7.64
CA VAL A 45 -5.61 6.11 -6.95
C VAL A 45 -6.37 7.41 -7.10
N GLN A 46 -7.48 7.35 -7.82
CA GLN A 46 -8.31 8.52 -8.11
C GLN A 46 -8.88 9.14 -6.84
N GLY A 47 -9.22 10.43 -6.89
CA GLY A 47 -9.91 11.11 -5.80
C GLY A 47 -11.18 10.37 -5.42
N ASP A 48 -11.48 10.31 -4.14
CA ASP A 48 -12.66 9.65 -3.57
C ASP A 48 -12.71 8.11 -3.76
N SER A 49 -11.64 7.50 -4.29
CA SER A 49 -11.55 6.05 -4.45
C SER A 49 -10.77 5.42 -3.31
N GLN A 50 -11.32 4.36 -2.74
CA GLN A 50 -10.64 3.58 -1.71
C GLN A 50 -10.58 2.13 -2.17
N VAL A 51 -9.38 1.57 -2.28
CA VAL A 51 -9.19 0.22 -2.80
C VAL A 51 -8.15 -0.55 -2.01
N THR A 52 -8.42 -1.84 -1.80
CA THR A 52 -7.46 -2.80 -1.29
C THR A 52 -7.20 -3.86 -2.34
N LEU A 53 -5.93 -4.06 -2.68
CA LEU A 53 -5.46 -5.22 -3.43
C LEU A 53 -4.94 -6.26 -2.44
N ALA A 54 -5.58 -7.42 -2.40
CA ALA A 54 -5.13 -8.54 -1.59
C ALA A 54 -4.72 -9.71 -2.50
N ALA A 55 -3.53 -10.25 -2.28
CA ALA A 55 -3.00 -11.40 -2.99
C ALA A 55 -2.62 -12.52 -2.02
N THR A 56 -2.79 -13.78 -2.42
CA THR A 56 -2.30 -14.91 -1.65
C THR A 56 -0.78 -15.06 -1.76
N GLY A 57 -0.19 -14.67 -2.89
CA GLY A 57 1.25 -14.68 -3.17
C GLY A 57 1.88 -13.28 -3.13
N ASP A 58 3.02 -13.14 -3.80
CA ASP A 58 3.75 -11.87 -3.87
C ASP A 58 2.97 -10.76 -4.59
N VAL A 59 3.23 -9.52 -4.18
CA VAL A 59 2.80 -8.32 -4.92
C VAL A 59 4.02 -7.55 -5.36
N GLN A 60 4.23 -7.45 -6.67
CA GLN A 60 5.37 -6.74 -7.25
C GLN A 60 4.98 -5.33 -7.71
N ILE A 61 5.61 -4.32 -7.14
CA ILE A 61 5.41 -2.91 -7.48
C ILE A 61 6.43 -2.55 -8.57
N THR A 62 5.93 -2.21 -9.76
CA THR A 62 6.78 -1.99 -10.95
C THR A 62 6.93 -0.53 -11.34
N ASN A 63 6.11 0.35 -10.77
CA ASN A 63 6.17 1.80 -10.99
C ASN A 63 5.49 2.51 -9.81
N ASN A 64 5.47 3.84 -9.82
CA ASN A 64 4.83 4.65 -8.80
C ASN A 64 3.39 4.23 -8.56
N ILE A 65 2.99 4.28 -7.29
CA ILE A 65 1.61 4.22 -6.83
C ILE A 65 1.36 5.53 -6.08
N THR A 66 0.51 6.39 -6.62
CA THR A 66 0.29 7.71 -6.03
C THR A 66 -1.19 7.98 -5.78
N TYR A 67 -1.48 8.83 -4.84
CA TYR A 67 -2.82 9.39 -4.68
C TYR A 67 -3.01 10.57 -5.64
N GLN A 68 -4.18 10.67 -6.25
CA GLN A 68 -4.56 11.90 -6.94
C GLN A 68 -4.65 13.05 -5.92
N ASN A 69 -4.17 14.24 -6.30
CA ASN A 69 -4.24 15.45 -5.47
C ASN A 69 -3.45 15.39 -4.14
N TYR A 70 -2.39 14.60 -4.08
CA TYR A 70 -1.48 14.65 -2.93
C TYR A 70 -0.53 15.85 -3.02
N THR A 71 -0.02 16.29 -1.88
CA THR A 71 1.05 17.29 -1.81
C THR A 71 2.39 16.58 -1.89
N ALA A 72 3.19 16.90 -2.93
CA ALA A 72 4.50 16.32 -3.13
C ALA A 72 5.56 17.00 -2.25
N GLY A 73 6.72 16.35 -2.08
CA GLY A 73 7.87 16.86 -1.36
C GLY A 73 8.60 15.79 -0.56
N ALA A 74 9.57 16.21 0.26
CA ALA A 74 10.29 15.30 1.15
C ALA A 74 9.38 14.66 2.21
N THR A 75 8.30 15.35 2.55
CA THR A 75 7.23 14.85 3.45
C THR A 75 5.91 14.95 2.71
N PRO A 76 5.59 14.01 1.81
CA PRO A 76 4.34 14.04 1.06
C PRO A 76 3.14 13.91 1.99
N SER A 77 2.01 14.48 1.58
CA SER A 77 0.78 14.47 2.35
C SER A 77 -0.43 14.30 1.45
N ALA A 78 -1.41 13.55 1.91
CA ALA A 78 -2.72 13.38 1.28
C ALA A 78 -3.85 13.98 2.10
N GLU A 79 -3.53 14.91 2.99
CA GLU A 79 -4.53 15.64 3.78
C GLU A 79 -5.58 16.33 2.90
N GLY A 80 -6.83 16.28 3.33
CA GLY A 80 -7.95 16.81 2.57
C GLY A 80 -8.45 15.93 1.43
N THR A 81 -7.86 14.74 1.22
CA THR A 81 -8.35 13.75 0.25
C THR A 81 -8.92 12.53 0.95
N THR A 82 -9.74 11.75 0.25
CA THR A 82 -10.36 10.51 0.78
C THR A 82 -9.84 9.25 0.11
N ASN A 83 -9.01 9.37 -0.93
CA ASN A 83 -8.43 8.23 -1.62
C ASN A 83 -7.46 7.44 -0.74
N LEU A 84 -7.61 6.12 -0.74
CA LEU A 84 -6.78 5.20 0.04
C LEU A 84 -6.41 3.96 -0.79
N MET A 85 -5.22 3.44 -0.55
CA MET A 85 -4.74 2.19 -1.11
C MET A 85 -4.25 1.25 -0.02
N GLY A 86 -4.79 0.04 -0.01
CA GLY A 86 -4.27 -1.09 0.75
C GLY A 86 -3.58 -2.08 -0.17
N ILE A 87 -2.43 -2.58 0.22
CA ILE A 87 -1.71 -3.66 -0.47
C ILE A 87 -1.49 -4.77 0.55
N MET A 88 -2.02 -5.96 0.28
CA MET A 88 -1.87 -7.11 1.15
C MET A 88 -1.29 -8.30 0.38
N SER A 89 -0.16 -8.81 0.86
CA SER A 89 0.44 -10.07 0.40
C SER A 89 0.39 -11.06 1.56
N TRP A 90 -0.51 -12.05 1.48
CA TRP A 90 -0.82 -12.89 2.66
C TRP A 90 0.28 -13.91 2.97
N ASN A 91 0.71 -14.70 1.96
CA ASN A 91 1.75 -15.73 2.10
C ASN A 91 3.03 -15.40 1.32
N GLY A 92 3.16 -14.17 0.83
CA GLY A 92 4.28 -13.70 0.04
C GLY A 92 4.82 -12.37 0.54
N ASN A 93 5.56 -11.70 -0.32
CA ASN A 93 6.21 -10.43 -0.07
C ASN A 93 5.58 -9.31 -0.90
N ALA A 94 5.59 -8.09 -0.39
CA ALA A 94 5.48 -6.91 -1.22
C ALA A 94 6.89 -6.53 -1.71
N ARG A 95 7.08 -6.38 -3.03
CA ARG A 95 8.41 -6.21 -3.62
C ARG A 95 8.45 -5.02 -4.56
N ILE A 96 9.43 -4.14 -4.39
CA ILE A 96 9.77 -3.13 -5.39
C ILE A 96 10.63 -3.80 -6.46
N ALA A 97 10.12 -3.86 -7.68
CA ALA A 97 10.77 -4.51 -8.81
C ALA A 97 12.06 -3.82 -9.23
N THR A 98 12.95 -4.56 -9.90
CA THR A 98 14.14 -3.99 -10.53
C THR A 98 13.80 -2.99 -11.64
N THR A 99 12.63 -3.12 -12.25
CA THR A 99 12.12 -2.23 -13.31
C THR A 99 11.48 -0.95 -12.78
N ALA A 100 11.25 -0.84 -11.47
CA ALA A 100 10.67 0.36 -10.87
C ALA A 100 11.56 1.59 -11.10
N PRO A 101 11.02 2.81 -11.16
CA PRO A 101 11.83 4.01 -11.38
C PRO A 101 12.73 4.35 -10.19
N ASN A 102 13.78 5.12 -10.43
CA ASN A 102 14.52 5.79 -9.36
C ASN A 102 13.58 6.76 -8.63
N ASP A 103 13.86 7.02 -7.34
CA ASP A 103 13.05 7.90 -6.50
C ASP A 103 11.56 7.54 -6.51
N ILE A 104 11.28 6.24 -6.33
CA ILE A 104 9.92 5.69 -6.37
C ILE A 104 9.03 6.26 -5.25
N ASN A 105 7.77 6.55 -5.60
CA ASN A 105 6.73 6.98 -4.65
C ASN A 105 5.65 5.91 -4.54
N ILE A 106 5.35 5.49 -3.32
CA ILE A 106 4.34 4.48 -3.01
C ILE A 106 3.41 5.02 -1.94
N HIS A 107 2.19 5.37 -2.34
CA HIS A 107 1.14 5.83 -1.44
C HIS A 107 0.20 4.67 -1.16
N ALA A 108 0.46 3.96 -0.08
CA ALA A 108 -0.33 2.80 0.32
C ALA A 108 -0.05 2.40 1.77
N THR A 109 -1.03 1.72 2.38
CA THR A 109 -0.79 0.87 3.54
C THR A 109 -0.44 -0.52 3.05
N ILE A 110 0.74 -1.01 3.43
CA ILE A 110 1.27 -2.31 2.98
C ILE A 110 1.23 -3.29 4.14
N MET A 111 0.71 -4.50 3.90
CA MET A 111 0.64 -5.56 4.89
C MET A 111 1.18 -6.88 4.31
N THR A 112 2.19 -7.44 4.96
CA THR A 112 2.81 -8.72 4.61
C THR A 112 2.96 -9.57 5.88
N PRO A 113 1.84 -10.16 6.38
CA PRO A 113 1.81 -10.80 7.70
C PRO A 113 2.71 -12.04 7.81
N ASN A 114 3.06 -12.66 6.69
CA ASN A 114 3.95 -13.83 6.63
C ASN A 114 5.21 -13.57 5.79
N GLY A 115 5.49 -12.34 5.42
CA GLY A 115 6.60 -11.96 4.56
C GLY A 115 7.22 -10.61 4.90
N GLU A 116 7.83 -10.00 3.92
CA GLU A 116 8.56 -8.74 4.04
C GLU A 116 8.17 -7.74 2.93
N PHE A 117 8.35 -6.46 3.20
CA PHE A 117 8.34 -5.41 2.17
C PHE A 117 9.77 -5.06 1.81
N ARG A 118 10.21 -5.40 0.59
CA ARG A 118 11.60 -5.33 0.17
C ARG A 118 11.80 -4.81 -1.25
N VAL A 119 13.06 -4.57 -1.60
CA VAL A 119 13.50 -4.25 -2.96
C VAL A 119 14.14 -5.49 -3.59
N ASP A 120 13.74 -5.82 -4.80
CA ASP A 120 14.38 -6.89 -5.57
C ASP A 120 15.82 -6.50 -5.92
N ASN A 121 16.76 -7.45 -5.74
CA ASN A 121 18.19 -7.25 -6.01
C ASN A 121 18.79 -6.02 -5.30
N TYR A 122 18.34 -5.73 -4.10
CA TYR A 122 18.69 -4.54 -3.31
C TYR A 122 20.21 -4.34 -3.13
N SER A 123 21.00 -5.41 -3.18
CA SER A 123 22.46 -5.39 -2.95
C SER A 123 23.29 -5.30 -4.24
N THR A 124 22.64 -5.11 -5.39
CA THR A 124 23.32 -5.08 -6.70
C THR A 124 23.01 -3.80 -7.46
N GLY A 125 23.92 -3.40 -8.37
CA GLY A 125 23.77 -2.24 -9.23
C GLY A 125 24.14 -0.93 -8.55
N SER A 126 23.63 0.16 -9.10
CA SER A 126 23.87 1.53 -8.61
C SER A 126 22.81 1.99 -7.62
N PRO A 127 23.07 3.05 -6.84
CA PRO A 127 22.05 3.73 -6.05
C PRO A 127 20.85 4.14 -6.91
N ARG A 128 19.66 3.96 -6.38
CA ARG A 128 18.39 4.26 -7.06
C ARG A 128 17.62 5.42 -6.42
N GLY A 129 18.31 6.21 -5.58
CA GLY A 129 17.68 7.31 -4.87
C GLY A 129 16.84 6.85 -3.68
N THR A 130 15.66 7.41 -3.50
CA THR A 130 14.83 7.21 -2.32
C THR A 130 13.52 6.51 -2.69
N ALA A 131 13.15 5.49 -1.92
CA ALA A 131 11.79 4.97 -1.92
C ALA A 131 10.98 5.73 -0.86
N THR A 132 10.06 6.56 -1.33
CA THR A 132 9.17 7.35 -0.47
C THR A 132 7.84 6.62 -0.33
N ILE A 133 7.50 6.23 0.89
CA ILE A 133 6.26 5.54 1.23
C ILE A 133 5.38 6.48 2.04
N LEU A 134 4.22 6.89 1.49
CA LEU A 134 3.19 7.60 2.24
C LEU A 134 2.11 6.60 2.66
N GLY A 135 2.08 6.25 3.93
CA GLY A 135 1.13 5.26 4.46
C GLY A 135 1.61 4.61 5.73
N GLY A 136 1.51 3.29 5.77
CA GLY A 136 2.00 2.44 6.85
C GLY A 136 2.51 1.11 6.32
N VAL A 137 3.43 0.48 7.05
CA VAL A 137 3.95 -0.85 6.71
C VAL A 137 3.79 -1.77 7.91
N ILE A 138 3.18 -2.92 7.68
CA ILE A 138 2.98 -4.01 8.64
C ILE A 138 3.59 -5.25 8.00
N GLU A 139 4.70 -5.71 8.53
CA GLU A 139 5.43 -6.86 7.98
C GLU A 139 5.89 -7.81 9.08
N ASN A 140 6.05 -9.10 8.74
CA ASN A 140 6.54 -10.08 9.68
C ASN A 140 8.05 -9.93 9.91
N THR A 141 8.78 -9.71 8.82
CA THR A 141 10.23 -9.55 8.85
C THR A 141 10.59 -8.29 8.08
N TYR A 142 11.54 -7.53 8.61
CA TYR A 142 11.98 -6.28 8.00
C TYR A 142 12.74 -6.51 6.69
N GLY A 143 12.17 -6.03 5.57
CA GLY A 143 12.73 -6.21 4.25
C GLY A 143 13.90 -5.27 3.94
N ALA A 144 14.86 -5.72 3.13
CA ALA A 144 16.00 -4.92 2.71
C ALA A 144 15.66 -4.01 1.52
N PHE A 145 16.16 -2.76 1.54
CA PHE A 145 15.94 -1.76 0.48
C PHE A 145 17.20 -1.41 -0.30
N GLY A 146 18.35 -1.55 0.31
CA GLY A 146 19.64 -1.19 -0.30
C GLY A 146 20.80 -1.49 0.62
N THR A 147 22.00 -1.20 0.16
CA THR A 147 23.22 -1.25 0.95
C THR A 147 23.76 0.16 1.14
N PHE A 148 24.52 0.36 2.20
CA PHE A 148 25.04 1.67 2.58
C PHE A 148 26.52 1.59 2.90
N SER A 149 27.22 2.69 2.62
CA SER A 149 28.59 2.96 3.07
C SER A 149 28.57 4.24 3.90
N GLY A 150 28.62 4.11 5.22
CA GLY A 150 28.32 5.21 6.12
C GLY A 150 26.87 5.68 5.94
N SER A 151 26.68 6.95 5.67
CA SER A 151 25.36 7.55 5.42
C SER A 151 24.94 7.53 3.94
N SER A 152 25.82 7.11 3.04
CA SER A 152 25.57 7.13 1.59
C SER A 152 25.00 5.80 1.10
N ILE A 153 23.99 5.85 0.23
CA ILE A 153 23.41 4.69 -0.43
C ILE A 153 24.44 4.15 -1.43
N SER A 154 24.78 2.86 -1.36
CA SER A 154 25.67 2.18 -2.30
C SER A 154 24.91 1.45 -3.40
N THR A 155 23.81 0.79 -3.05
CA THR A 155 22.91 0.09 -3.99
C THR A 155 21.47 0.17 -3.52
N GLY A 156 20.51 -0.05 -4.41
CA GLY A 156 19.09 -0.02 -4.08
C GLY A 156 18.59 1.39 -3.70
N TYR A 157 17.67 1.47 -2.75
CA TYR A 157 17.06 2.73 -2.33
C TYR A 157 17.37 3.07 -0.87
N GLY A 158 17.48 4.39 -0.59
CA GLY A 158 17.21 4.91 0.74
C GLY A 158 15.71 4.84 1.07
N ARG A 159 15.39 4.92 2.36
CA ARG A 159 14.00 4.88 2.84
C ARG A 159 13.54 6.24 3.28
N ASN A 160 12.32 6.59 2.89
CA ASN A 160 11.59 7.73 3.42
C ASN A 160 10.16 7.28 3.74
N PHE A 161 9.93 6.84 4.98
CA PHE A 161 8.62 6.39 5.43
C PHE A 161 7.88 7.55 6.08
N VAL A 162 6.83 8.00 5.42
CA VAL A 162 5.97 9.09 5.88
C VAL A 162 4.62 8.50 6.31
N TYR A 163 4.31 8.60 7.58
CA TYR A 163 3.04 8.11 8.10
C TYR A 163 1.88 8.94 7.54
N ASP A 164 0.87 8.28 7.02
CA ASP A 164 -0.35 8.94 6.58
C ASP A 164 -1.21 9.29 7.80
N THR A 165 -1.20 10.56 8.19
CA THR A 165 -1.87 11.06 9.39
C THR A 165 -3.39 10.86 9.36
N ARG A 166 -3.99 10.66 8.19
CA ARG A 166 -5.41 10.32 8.04
C ARG A 166 -5.75 8.98 8.72
N MET A 167 -4.81 8.04 8.73
CA MET A 167 -4.97 6.75 9.40
C MET A 167 -5.12 6.91 10.92
N GLY A 168 -4.40 7.85 11.53
CA GLY A 168 -4.53 8.18 12.94
C GLY A 168 -5.90 8.76 13.34
N ARG A 169 -6.67 9.22 12.35
CA ARG A 169 -8.05 9.71 12.51
C ARG A 169 -9.11 8.69 12.11
N GLY A 170 -8.73 7.43 11.97
CA GLY A 170 -9.64 6.32 11.70
C GLY A 170 -9.90 6.04 10.22
N MET A 171 -9.23 6.72 9.28
CA MET A 171 -9.29 6.34 7.87
C MET A 171 -8.40 5.12 7.63
N ALA A 172 -8.96 4.07 7.06
CA ALA A 172 -8.20 2.87 6.69
C ALA A 172 -8.65 2.39 5.31
N PRO A 173 -7.76 1.75 4.54
CA PRO A 173 -8.18 1.11 3.29
C PRO A 173 -9.28 0.07 3.56
N PRO A 174 -10.22 -0.12 2.62
CA PRO A 174 -11.31 -1.07 2.79
C PRO A 174 -10.78 -2.47 3.18
N PHE A 175 -11.46 -3.12 4.12
CA PHE A 175 -11.11 -4.47 4.61
C PHE A 175 -9.72 -4.63 5.22
N PHE A 176 -9.01 -3.52 5.44
CA PHE A 176 -7.75 -3.55 6.18
C PHE A 176 -8.02 -3.77 7.68
N PRO A 177 -7.20 -4.55 8.39
CA PRO A 177 -7.36 -4.72 9.84
C PRO A 177 -7.25 -3.37 10.55
N THR A 178 -8.27 -3.02 11.31
CA THR A 178 -8.28 -1.81 12.14
C THR A 178 -8.53 -2.18 13.59
N ILE A 179 -7.81 -1.56 14.51
CA ILE A 179 -7.98 -1.81 15.95
C ILE A 179 -9.36 -1.32 16.43
N GLY A 180 -9.94 -0.31 15.76
CA GLY A 180 -11.22 0.28 16.13
C GLY A 180 -12.44 -0.64 15.99
N SER A 181 -12.39 -1.61 15.09
CA SER A 181 -13.50 -2.57 14.91
C SER A 181 -13.63 -3.59 16.05
N VAL A 182 -12.56 -3.81 16.81
CA VAL A 182 -12.58 -4.72 17.97
C VAL A 182 -13.25 -4.06 19.19
N ILE A 183 -13.05 -2.75 19.35
CA ILE A 183 -13.59 -1.99 20.49
C ILE A 183 -15.09 -1.77 20.36
N SER A 184 -15.62 -1.62 19.16
CA SER A 184 -17.06 -1.42 18.94
C SER A 184 -17.90 -2.68 19.20
N VAL A 185 -17.31 -3.87 19.08
CA VAL A 185 -17.97 -5.14 19.43
C VAL A 185 -18.03 -5.33 20.94
N LEU A 186 -17.06 -4.79 21.68
CA LEU A 186 -16.98 -4.91 23.14
C LEU A 186 -17.79 -3.83 23.89
N SER A 187 -18.21 -2.76 23.22
CA SER A 187 -19.02 -1.71 23.85
C SER A 187 -20.45 -2.16 24.23
N GLY A 188 -20.87 -3.35 23.79
CA GLY A 188 -22.12 -4.00 24.22
C GLY A 188 -21.97 -4.99 25.37
N VAL A 189 -20.74 -5.24 25.85
CA VAL A 189 -20.47 -6.14 26.98
C VAL A 189 -20.21 -5.28 28.21
N THR A 190 -21.09 -5.36 29.19
CA THR A 190 -21.02 -4.59 30.42
C THR A 190 -19.94 -5.05 31.40
N ASP A 191 -19.24 -6.13 31.10
CA ASP A 191 -18.11 -6.60 31.90
C ASP A 191 -16.79 -6.15 31.26
N ARG A 192 -16.09 -5.23 31.93
CA ARG A 192 -14.73 -4.84 31.56
C ARG A 192 -13.79 -6.02 31.79
N PRO A 193 -13.10 -6.55 30.77
CA PRO A 193 -12.01 -7.47 31.03
C PRO A 193 -10.92 -6.75 31.83
N ASN A 194 -10.65 -7.25 33.00
CA ASN A 194 -9.60 -6.73 33.89
C ASN A 194 -8.25 -7.20 33.34
N TRP A 195 -7.60 -6.38 32.50
CA TRP A 195 -6.24 -6.66 32.04
C TRP A 195 -5.28 -6.38 33.20
N GLN A 196 -4.95 -7.41 33.97
CA GLN A 196 -3.82 -7.35 34.88
C GLN A 196 -2.55 -7.60 34.08
N GLN A 197 -1.72 -6.56 33.92
CA GLN A 197 -0.32 -6.74 33.52
C GLN A 197 0.38 -7.43 34.69
N THR A 198 0.80 -8.66 34.50
CA THR A 198 1.82 -9.31 35.35
C THR A 198 3.18 -8.92 34.82
N TYR A 199 3.95 -8.20 35.64
CA TYR A 199 5.36 -7.89 35.40
C TYR A 199 6.21 -9.14 35.67
#